data_9a70ce250783c0e09effd60d7d60f103
#
_entry.id   9a70ce250783c0e09effd60d7d60f103
#
_cell.length_a   1.000
_cell.length_b   1.000
_cell.length_c   1.000
_cell.angle_alpha   90.00
_cell.angle_beta   90.00
_cell.angle_gamma   90.00
#
_symmetry.space_group_name_H-M   'P 1'
#
loop_
_entity.id
_entity.type
_entity.pdbx_description
1 polymer ?
#
loop_
_entity_poly.entity_id
_entity_poly.type
_entity_poly.pdbx_seq_one_letter_code
_entity_poly.pdbx_strand_id
1 'polypeptide(L)'
;MDKKFQKLLLIIFFLFSCNSTNANNALVVEQKDSEDVLIEIMESYRNFSSDPDKAVEIIWNNAHKDNKEVTGPIGRFKSMLISAPYNAIVDLTDYSYEVIQEDGEMVHYEIKILNNKNEYFVVTWVFTYDECEISEGLCWQTIGVSPPMYFDSGI
;
A
#
# COMPACT_ATOMS: atom_id res chain seq x y z
N MET A 1 -66.43 26.85 -24.80
CA MET A 1 -65.34 25.94 -24.44
C MET A 1 -64.99 26.16 -22.97
N ASP A 2 -65.32 25.15 -22.15
CA ASP A 2 -65.36 25.30 -20.71
C ASP A 2 -63.99 25.34 -20.08
N LYS A 3 -63.77 26.38 -19.28
CA LYS A 3 -62.53 26.62 -18.48
C LYS A 3 -62.30 25.47 -17.42
N LYS A 4 -63.19 24.53 -17.26
CA LYS A 4 -63.06 23.39 -16.37
C LYS A 4 -62.22 22.25 -16.95
N PHE A 5 -62.08 22.16 -18.26
CA PHE A 5 -61.34 21.10 -18.93
C PHE A 5 -59.83 21.38 -18.95
N GLN A 6 -59.43 22.64 -18.79
CA GLN A 6 -58.01 23.05 -18.82
C GLN A 6 -57.29 22.83 -17.45
N LYS A 7 -58.04 22.70 -16.35
CA LYS A 7 -57.48 22.43 -15.03
C LYS A 7 -57.24 20.95 -14.74
N LEU A 8 -57.87 20.04 -15.53
CA LEU A 8 -57.71 18.60 -15.31
C LEU A 8 -56.47 18.04 -16.06
N LEU A 9 -56.00 18.79 -17.08
CA LEU A 9 -54.82 18.33 -17.86
C LEU A 9 -53.48 18.71 -17.18
N LEU A 10 -53.48 19.60 -16.21
CA LEU A 10 -52.30 20.06 -15.51
C LEU A 10 -51.91 19.24 -14.29
N ILE A 11 -52.80 18.33 -13.83
CA ILE A 11 -52.59 17.48 -12.65
C ILE A 11 -51.96 16.11 -13.00
N ILE A 12 -52.01 15.72 -14.28
CA ILE A 12 -51.49 14.41 -14.71
C ILE A 12 -50.00 14.41 -15.03
N PHE A 13 -49.36 15.60 -15.09
CA PHE A 13 -47.95 15.71 -15.49
C PHE A 13 -46.95 15.70 -14.31
N PHE A 14 -47.43 15.58 -13.05
CA PHE A 14 -46.58 15.64 -11.87
C PHE A 14 -46.31 14.32 -11.15
N LEU A 15 -46.75 13.18 -11.72
CA LEU A 15 -46.60 11.88 -11.04
C LEU A 15 -45.65 10.86 -11.73
N PHE A 16 -44.78 11.34 -12.64
CA PHE A 16 -43.81 10.43 -13.28
C PHE A 16 -42.40 11.01 -13.22
N SER A 17 -41.87 11.19 -12.01
CA SER A 17 -40.44 11.37 -11.80
C SER A 17 -40.01 10.72 -10.48
N CYS A 18 -40.35 9.46 -10.31
CA CYS A 18 -39.59 8.59 -9.42
C CYS A 18 -38.42 8.03 -10.22
N ASN A 19 -37.37 8.84 -10.41
CA ASN A 19 -36.07 8.30 -10.76
C ASN A 19 -35.56 7.51 -9.54
N SER A 20 -35.78 6.23 -9.56
CA SER A 20 -35.01 5.28 -8.74
C SER A 20 -33.58 5.31 -9.24
N THR A 21 -32.79 6.23 -8.72
CA THR A 21 -31.35 6.11 -8.75
C THR A 21 -31.01 4.93 -7.84
N ASN A 22 -30.93 3.73 -8.42
CA ASN A 22 -30.15 2.65 -7.81
C ASN A 22 -28.70 3.14 -7.79
N ALA A 23 -28.35 3.81 -6.71
CA ALA A 23 -26.96 3.94 -6.32
C ALA A 23 -26.50 2.51 -5.99
N ASN A 24 -25.94 1.84 -6.98
CA ASN A 24 -25.03 0.73 -6.72
C ASN A 24 -23.89 1.32 -5.88
N ASN A 25 -24.02 1.25 -4.56
CA ASN A 25 -22.90 1.33 -3.65
C ASN A 25 -22.05 0.07 -3.88
N ALA A 26 -21.41 -0.04 -5.04
CA ALA A 26 -20.20 -0.80 -5.14
C ALA A 26 -19.25 -0.10 -4.17
N LEU A 27 -18.87 -0.78 -3.08
CA LEU A 27 -17.72 -0.39 -2.27
C LEU A 27 -16.55 -0.29 -3.25
N VAL A 28 -16.23 0.94 -3.67
CA VAL A 28 -14.98 1.21 -4.35
C VAL A 28 -13.94 0.97 -3.26
N VAL A 29 -13.37 -0.22 -3.25
CA VAL A 29 -12.15 -0.48 -2.47
C VAL A 29 -11.12 0.42 -3.12
N GLU A 30 -10.77 1.51 -2.45
CA GLU A 30 -9.73 2.43 -2.89
C GLU A 30 -8.44 1.62 -2.96
N GLN A 31 -7.99 1.39 -4.18
CA GLN A 31 -6.79 0.61 -4.43
C GLN A 31 -5.60 1.47 -4.04
N LYS A 32 -4.80 1.00 -3.08
CA LYS A 32 -3.57 1.66 -2.65
C LYS A 32 -2.61 1.74 -3.83
N ASP A 33 -1.98 2.90 -4.00
CA ASP A 33 -0.84 3.03 -4.90
C ASP A 33 0.44 2.46 -4.25
N SER A 34 1.54 2.42 -5.00
CA SER A 34 2.81 1.87 -4.51
C SER A 34 3.41 2.69 -3.37
N GLU A 35 3.14 4.00 -3.34
CA GLU A 35 3.60 4.90 -2.29
C GLU A 35 2.87 4.64 -0.98
N ASP A 36 1.55 4.45 -1.01
CA ASP A 36 0.75 4.09 0.16
C ASP A 36 1.20 2.77 0.78
N VAL A 37 1.51 1.77 -0.07
CA VAL A 37 2.04 0.48 0.38
C VAL A 37 3.43 0.64 1.00
N LEU A 38 4.30 1.45 0.38
CA LEU A 38 5.62 1.77 0.94
C LEU A 38 5.51 2.41 2.32
N ILE A 39 4.66 3.41 2.47
CA ILE A 39 4.44 4.11 3.74
C ILE A 39 3.96 3.13 4.82
N GLU A 40 2.99 2.26 4.51
CA GLU A 40 2.50 1.25 5.45
C GLU A 40 3.62 0.31 5.92
N ILE A 41 4.49 -0.12 5.02
CA ILE A 41 5.64 -0.96 5.33
C ILE A 41 6.65 -0.20 6.20
N MET A 42 7.00 1.04 5.85
CA MET A 42 7.95 1.85 6.63
C MET A 42 7.44 2.16 8.04
N GLU A 43 6.15 2.45 8.19
CA GLU A 43 5.54 2.62 9.51
C GLU A 43 5.52 1.32 10.34
N SER A 44 5.43 0.17 9.67
CA SER A 44 5.56 -1.13 10.35
C SER A 44 6.99 -1.36 10.85
N TYR A 45 8.01 -0.96 10.09
CA TYR A 45 9.40 -0.98 10.57
C TYR A 45 9.64 0.02 11.69
N ARG A 46 9.06 1.23 11.64
CA ARG A 46 9.17 2.25 12.70
C ARG A 46 8.63 1.74 14.04
N ASN A 47 7.55 0.99 14.01
CA ASN A 47 6.84 0.51 15.19
C ASN A 47 7.13 -0.97 15.51
N PHE A 48 8.17 -1.55 14.93
CA PHE A 48 8.41 -2.99 14.94
C PHE A 48 8.49 -3.57 16.36
N SER A 49 9.26 -2.97 17.26
CA SER A 49 9.40 -3.47 18.63
C SER A 49 8.15 -3.32 19.48
N SER A 50 7.19 -2.48 19.08
CA SER A 50 5.92 -2.33 19.81
C SER A 50 4.98 -3.50 19.58
N ASP A 51 4.94 -4.06 18.37
CA ASP A 51 4.15 -5.23 17.98
C ASP A 51 4.84 -5.97 16.82
N PRO A 52 5.85 -6.80 17.12
CA PRO A 52 6.65 -7.46 16.09
C PRO A 52 5.84 -8.41 15.19
N ASP A 53 4.83 -9.08 15.75
CA ASP A 53 4.04 -10.05 15.00
C ASP A 53 3.15 -9.32 13.98
N LYS A 54 2.51 -8.24 14.38
CA LYS A 54 1.72 -7.39 13.48
C LYS A 54 2.58 -6.72 12.41
N ALA A 55 3.76 -6.20 12.78
CA ALA A 55 4.69 -5.60 11.81
C ALA A 55 5.12 -6.62 10.76
N VAL A 56 5.50 -7.83 11.17
CA VAL A 56 5.86 -8.93 10.26
C VAL A 56 4.68 -9.31 9.36
N GLU A 57 3.48 -9.40 9.91
CA GLU A 57 2.26 -9.72 9.14
C GLU A 57 2.00 -8.67 8.05
N ILE A 58 2.09 -7.37 8.36
CA ILE A 58 1.88 -6.29 7.40
C ILE A 58 2.92 -6.37 6.28
N ILE A 59 4.21 -6.47 6.62
CA ILE A 59 5.30 -6.55 5.62
C ILE A 59 5.13 -7.80 4.76
N TRP A 60 4.79 -8.94 5.36
CA TRP A 60 4.57 -10.21 4.67
C TRP A 60 3.35 -10.15 3.72
N ASN A 61 2.24 -9.57 4.16
CA ASN A 61 1.03 -9.47 3.35
C ASN A 61 1.21 -8.57 2.12
N ASN A 62 2.10 -7.58 2.22
CA ASN A 62 2.47 -6.71 1.09
C ASN A 62 3.62 -7.27 0.22
N ALA A 63 4.09 -8.49 0.48
CA ALA A 63 5.10 -9.16 -0.34
C ALA A 63 4.46 -10.01 -1.45
N HIS A 64 5.02 -9.95 -2.66
CA HIS A 64 4.64 -10.77 -3.80
C HIS A 64 4.95 -12.26 -3.55
N LYS A 65 4.20 -13.17 -4.16
CA LYS A 65 4.37 -14.63 -4.05
C LYS A 65 5.82 -15.08 -4.29
N ASP A 66 6.48 -14.54 -5.31
CA ASP A 66 7.84 -14.93 -5.66
C ASP A 66 8.84 -14.49 -4.58
N ASN A 67 8.63 -13.32 -3.95
CA ASN A 67 9.41 -12.88 -2.79
C ASN A 67 9.17 -13.83 -1.60
N LYS A 68 7.92 -14.20 -1.34
CA LYS A 68 7.55 -15.13 -0.27
C LYS A 68 8.15 -16.54 -0.48
N GLU A 69 8.23 -17.03 -1.70
CA GLU A 69 8.88 -18.32 -2.02
C GLU A 69 10.35 -18.32 -1.61
N VAL A 70 11.05 -17.21 -1.84
CA VAL A 70 12.49 -17.10 -1.52
C VAL A 70 12.71 -16.87 -0.02
N THR A 71 11.87 -16.04 0.62
CA THR A 71 12.07 -15.58 1.99
C THR A 71 11.29 -16.38 3.04
N GLY A 72 10.24 -17.09 2.62
CA GLY A 72 9.32 -17.80 3.52
C GLY A 72 9.86 -19.12 4.09
N PRO A 73 9.08 -19.76 4.96
CA PRO A 73 7.79 -19.34 5.51
C PRO A 73 7.90 -18.13 6.45
N ILE A 74 6.77 -17.57 6.87
CA ILE A 74 6.70 -16.30 7.65
C ILE A 74 7.60 -16.30 8.91
N GLY A 75 7.77 -17.43 9.57
CA GLY A 75 8.69 -17.56 10.72
C GLY A 75 10.16 -17.37 10.32
N ARG A 76 10.59 -17.88 9.16
CA ARG A 76 11.91 -17.64 8.59
C ARG A 76 12.06 -16.18 8.17
N PHE A 77 11.03 -15.62 7.54
CA PHE A 77 10.98 -14.22 7.16
C PHE A 77 11.15 -13.30 8.39
N LYS A 78 10.42 -13.55 9.48
CA LYS A 78 10.59 -12.83 10.75
C LYS A 78 12.04 -12.89 11.24
N SER A 79 12.64 -14.10 11.24
CA SER A 79 14.02 -14.29 11.67
C SER A 79 15.00 -13.52 10.79
N MET A 80 14.75 -13.40 9.49
CA MET A 80 15.54 -12.61 8.55
C MET A 80 15.46 -11.12 8.88
N LEU A 81 14.27 -10.57 9.13
CA LEU A 81 14.08 -9.15 9.45
C LEU A 81 14.84 -8.71 10.69
N ILE A 82 14.88 -9.55 11.74
CA ILE A 82 15.57 -9.25 13.00
C ILE A 82 17.06 -9.65 13.01
N SER A 83 17.58 -10.16 11.89
CA SER A 83 18.98 -10.56 11.73
C SER A 83 19.71 -9.62 10.77
N ALA A 84 21.04 -9.55 10.91
CA ALA A 84 21.87 -8.79 9.97
C ALA A 84 21.71 -9.32 8.54
N PRO A 85 21.68 -8.46 7.50
CA PRO A 85 21.80 -6.99 7.59
C PRO A 85 20.48 -6.25 7.86
N TYR A 86 19.31 -6.91 7.73
CA TYR A 86 17.99 -6.25 7.72
C TYR A 86 17.58 -5.65 9.07
N ASN A 87 18.11 -6.14 10.20
CA ASN A 87 17.87 -5.56 11.51
C ASN A 87 18.36 -4.11 11.65
N ALA A 88 19.19 -3.63 10.73
CA ALA A 88 19.68 -2.26 10.72
C ALA A 88 18.58 -1.21 10.53
N ILE A 89 17.45 -1.60 9.92
CA ILE A 89 16.32 -0.70 9.63
C ILE A 89 15.09 -0.96 10.52
N VAL A 90 15.18 -1.92 11.44
CA VAL A 90 14.14 -2.16 12.46
C VAL A 90 14.14 -1.01 13.47
N ASP A 91 12.94 -0.57 13.89
CA ASP A 91 12.74 0.60 14.76
C ASP A 91 13.39 1.88 14.19
N LEU A 92 13.26 2.08 12.88
CA LEU A 92 13.72 3.30 12.23
C LEU A 92 13.08 4.55 12.87
N THR A 93 13.81 5.65 12.89
CA THR A 93 13.34 6.93 13.48
C THR A 93 12.85 7.89 12.41
N ASP A 94 13.47 7.87 11.23
CA ASP A 94 13.07 8.70 10.09
C ASP A 94 13.43 8.05 8.77
N TYR A 95 12.73 8.44 7.70
CA TYR A 95 13.03 8.00 6.35
C TYR A 95 12.60 9.03 5.31
N SER A 96 13.25 9.00 4.16
CA SER A 96 12.83 9.68 2.94
C SER A 96 12.99 8.73 1.77
N TYR A 97 12.23 8.95 0.71
CA TYR A 97 12.27 8.10 -0.47
C TYR A 97 12.14 8.92 -1.75
N GLU A 98 12.66 8.37 -2.82
CA GLU A 98 12.50 8.89 -4.18
C GLU A 98 12.31 7.73 -5.16
N VAL A 99 11.49 7.94 -6.20
CA VAL A 99 11.35 6.99 -7.31
C VAL A 99 12.58 7.13 -8.18
N ILE A 100 13.34 6.03 -8.34
CA ILE A 100 14.54 5.99 -9.19
C ILE A 100 14.28 5.33 -10.54
N GLN A 101 13.21 4.53 -10.65
CA GLN A 101 12.77 3.90 -11.89
C GLN A 101 11.28 3.54 -11.80
N GLU A 102 10.54 3.74 -12.90
CA GLU A 102 9.14 3.35 -13.05
C GLU A 102 8.88 2.98 -14.51
N ASP A 103 8.16 1.87 -14.76
CA ASP A 103 7.80 1.41 -16.10
C ASP A 103 6.31 1.03 -16.24
N GLY A 104 5.48 1.41 -15.26
CA GLY A 104 4.03 1.18 -15.23
C GLY A 104 3.60 -0.14 -14.56
N GLU A 105 4.42 -1.18 -14.56
CA GLU A 105 4.18 -2.44 -13.84
C GLU A 105 5.13 -2.64 -12.66
N MET A 106 6.25 -1.92 -12.67
CA MET A 106 7.26 -1.95 -11.62
C MET A 106 7.66 -0.54 -11.22
N VAL A 107 7.90 -0.35 -9.94
CA VAL A 107 8.46 0.90 -9.39
C VAL A 107 9.59 0.58 -8.42
N HIS A 108 10.69 1.32 -8.56
CA HIS A 108 11.87 1.21 -7.71
C HIS A 108 12.00 2.49 -6.89
N TYR A 109 12.00 2.34 -5.59
CA TYR A 109 12.28 3.41 -4.63
C TYR A 109 13.68 3.30 -4.08
N GLU A 110 14.43 4.39 -4.06
CA GLU A 110 15.57 4.53 -3.16
C GLU A 110 15.08 5.13 -1.85
N ILE A 111 15.36 4.45 -0.75
CA ILE A 111 14.91 4.87 0.59
C ILE A 111 16.14 5.15 1.45
N LYS A 112 16.23 6.37 1.97
CA LYS A 112 17.23 6.77 2.96
C LYS A 112 16.60 6.65 4.34
N ILE A 113 17.19 5.87 5.21
CA ILE A 113 16.64 5.51 6.52
C ILE A 113 17.63 5.97 7.61
N LEU A 114 17.11 6.65 8.62
CA LEU A 114 17.80 6.92 9.88
C LEU A 114 17.30 5.91 10.92
N ASN A 115 18.20 5.10 11.47
CA ASN A 115 17.83 4.14 12.49
C ASN A 115 17.87 4.74 13.91
N ASN A 116 17.49 3.96 14.91
CA ASN A 116 17.46 4.35 16.32
C ASN A 116 18.84 4.51 16.96
N LYS A 117 19.93 4.25 16.22
CA LYS A 117 21.34 4.48 16.64
C LYS A 117 21.93 5.71 15.98
N ASN A 118 21.13 6.52 15.26
CA ASN A 118 21.55 7.66 14.44
C ASN A 118 22.50 7.27 13.31
N GLU A 119 22.32 6.08 12.74
CA GLU A 119 23.07 5.61 11.58
C GLU A 119 22.17 5.70 10.34
N TYR A 120 22.75 6.11 9.20
CA TYR A 120 22.03 6.20 7.93
C TYR A 120 22.25 4.95 7.09
N PHE A 121 21.16 4.47 6.47
CA PHE A 121 21.17 3.38 5.52
C PHE A 121 20.43 3.75 4.25
N VAL A 122 20.85 3.15 3.14
CA VAL A 122 20.13 3.21 1.86
C VAL A 122 19.65 1.82 1.50
N VAL A 123 18.39 1.73 1.07
CA VAL A 123 17.74 0.50 0.61
C VAL A 123 17.06 0.79 -0.71
N THR A 124 17.17 -0.12 -1.68
CA THR A 124 16.32 -0.12 -2.87
C THR A 124 15.14 -1.04 -2.62
N TRP A 125 13.93 -0.50 -2.76
CA TRP A 125 12.67 -1.24 -2.63
C TRP A 125 11.98 -1.33 -3.98
N VAL A 126 11.62 -2.54 -4.39
CA VAL A 126 11.01 -2.79 -5.70
C VAL A 126 9.61 -3.34 -5.51
N PHE A 127 8.63 -2.66 -6.08
CA PHE A 127 7.26 -3.12 -6.16
C PHE A 127 6.92 -3.56 -7.57
N THR A 128 6.01 -4.54 -7.67
CA THR A 128 5.35 -4.95 -8.91
C THR A 128 3.85 -4.82 -8.77
N TYR A 129 3.17 -4.49 -9.88
CA TYR A 129 1.71 -4.43 -9.97
C TYR A 129 1.20 -5.72 -10.62
N ASP A 130 0.72 -6.66 -9.81
CA ASP A 130 0.32 -8.01 -10.23
C ASP A 130 -0.90 -8.49 -9.45
N GLU A 131 -1.39 -9.72 -9.74
CA GLU A 131 -2.51 -10.34 -9.04
C GLU A 131 -2.27 -10.40 -7.53
N CYS A 132 -3.23 -9.86 -6.77
CA CYS A 132 -3.16 -9.87 -5.30
C CYS A 132 -3.36 -11.28 -4.76
N GLU A 133 -2.53 -11.70 -3.81
CA GLU A 133 -2.74 -12.98 -3.11
C GLU A 133 -3.86 -12.93 -2.06
N ILE A 134 -4.09 -11.75 -1.46
CA ILE A 134 -4.99 -11.59 -0.32
C ILE A 134 -6.33 -10.95 -0.66
N SER A 135 -6.52 -10.50 -1.91
CA SER A 135 -7.75 -9.87 -2.40
C SER A 135 -7.94 -10.16 -3.89
N GLU A 136 -9.15 -9.94 -4.39
CA GLU A 136 -9.39 -10.01 -5.84
C GLU A 136 -8.81 -8.78 -6.55
N GLY A 137 -8.25 -8.97 -7.75
CA GLY A 137 -7.73 -7.92 -8.61
C GLY A 137 -6.21 -7.77 -8.56
N LEU A 138 -5.73 -6.64 -9.05
CA LEU A 138 -4.30 -6.29 -9.11
C LEU A 138 -3.95 -5.37 -7.94
N CYS A 139 -2.74 -5.49 -7.41
CA CYS A 139 -2.22 -4.58 -6.38
C CYS A 139 -0.70 -4.46 -6.45
N TRP A 140 -0.18 -3.42 -5.80
CA TRP A 140 1.25 -3.24 -5.64
C TRP A 140 1.78 -4.14 -4.53
N GLN A 141 2.82 -4.92 -4.83
CA GLN A 141 3.41 -5.89 -3.92
C GLN A 141 4.94 -5.82 -3.99
N THR A 142 5.62 -5.98 -2.87
CA THR A 142 7.08 -6.03 -2.80
C THR A 142 7.61 -7.28 -3.51
N ILE A 143 8.34 -7.10 -4.61
CA ILE A 143 9.03 -8.19 -5.32
C ILE A 143 10.48 -8.35 -4.85
N GLY A 144 11.13 -7.27 -4.39
CA GLY A 144 12.50 -7.33 -3.93
C GLY A 144 12.90 -6.15 -3.05
N VAL A 145 13.87 -6.40 -2.18
CA VAL A 145 14.46 -5.39 -1.29
C VAL A 145 15.98 -5.65 -1.23
N SER A 146 16.77 -4.62 -1.53
CA SER A 146 18.21 -4.74 -1.37
C SER A 146 18.61 -4.84 0.10
N PRO A 147 19.74 -5.50 0.44
CA PRO A 147 20.31 -5.36 1.78
C PRO A 147 20.54 -3.88 2.13
N PRO A 148 20.26 -3.46 3.38
CA PRO A 148 20.61 -2.12 3.84
C PRO A 148 22.11 -1.85 3.72
N MET A 149 22.48 -0.78 3.04
CA MET A 149 23.86 -0.33 2.91
C MET A 149 24.09 0.88 3.79
N TYR A 150 25.12 0.83 4.64
CA TYR A 150 25.52 1.97 5.46
C TYR A 150 25.88 3.16 4.56
N PHE A 151 25.41 4.33 4.93
CA PHE A 151 25.63 5.55 4.19
C PHE A 151 26.12 6.63 5.19
N ASP A 152 27.32 7.15 4.95
CA ASP A 152 27.82 8.28 5.72
C ASP A 152 27.26 9.57 5.13
N SER A 153 26.41 10.27 5.88
CA SER A 153 25.75 11.50 5.42
C SER A 153 26.72 12.67 5.17
N GLY A 154 28.00 12.51 5.51
CA GLY A 154 29.05 13.49 5.18
C GLY A 154 28.77 14.90 5.72
N ILE A 155 28.28 15.01 6.98
CA ILE A 155 28.05 16.30 7.65
C ILE A 155 29.39 16.80 8.20
#